data_3792abf672d4eec3662665d96e0a26ac
#
_entry.id   3792abf672d4eec3662665d96e0a26ac
#
_cell.length_a   1.000
_cell.length_b   1.000
_cell.length_c   1.000
_cell.angle_alpha   90.00
_cell.angle_beta   90.00
_cell.angle_gamma   90.00
#
_symmetry.space_group_name_H-M   'P 1'
#
loop_
_entity.id
_entity.type
_entity.pdbx_description
1 polymer ?
#
loop_
_entity_poly.entity_id
_entity_poly.type
_entity_poly.pdbx_seq_one_letter_code
_entity_poly.pdbx_strand_id
1 'polypeptide(L)'
;MRCPSCGSLDTQVKDSRPTEDSAAIRRRRVCLSCNFRFTTFERVQLRELIVIKRNGRRVPFDRDKLLRSVQIALRKRPVEPERIEQEVSKIVRELESQGENEISSEVIGETVMEHLREIDDVAYVRFASVYRNFREAKDFEQALAELSDDAPHHQQVRK
;
A
#
# COMPACT_ATOMS: atom_id res chain seq x y z
N MET A 1 -8.09 19.67 11.65
CA MET A 1 -7.67 19.14 10.32
C MET A 1 -8.41 19.91 9.24
N ARG A 2 -7.75 20.25 8.15
CA ARG A 2 -8.33 21.07 7.07
C ARG A 2 -9.25 20.23 6.17
N CYS A 3 -10.40 20.76 5.81
CA CYS A 3 -11.32 20.12 4.86
C CYS A 3 -10.68 20.03 3.46
N PRO A 4 -10.64 18.83 2.83
CA PRO A 4 -10.05 18.68 1.50
C PRO A 4 -10.87 19.32 0.37
N SER A 5 -12.15 19.63 0.62
CA SER A 5 -13.04 20.24 -0.37
C SER A 5 -12.99 21.78 -0.36
N CYS A 6 -13.13 22.41 0.81
CA CYS A 6 -13.23 23.87 0.91
C CYS A 6 -12.08 24.54 1.67
N GLY A 7 -11.14 23.76 2.21
CA GLY A 7 -10.00 24.27 2.96
C GLY A 7 -10.31 24.78 4.39
N SER A 8 -11.57 24.78 4.84
CA SER A 8 -11.95 25.20 6.18
C SER A 8 -11.28 24.33 7.26
N LEU A 9 -10.92 24.94 8.39
CA LEU A 9 -10.42 24.25 9.58
C LEU A 9 -11.54 23.70 10.46
N ASP A 10 -12.78 24.14 10.23
CA ASP A 10 -13.93 23.77 11.02
C ASP A 10 -14.45 22.38 10.60
N THR A 11 -13.83 21.35 11.17
CA THR A 11 -14.17 19.95 10.90
C THR A 11 -14.40 19.19 12.20
N GLN A 12 -15.43 18.34 12.21
CA GLN A 12 -15.83 17.55 13.37
C GLN A 12 -15.68 16.05 13.10
N VAL A 13 -15.21 15.30 14.09
CA VAL A 13 -15.23 13.81 14.08
C VAL A 13 -16.62 13.35 14.44
N LYS A 14 -17.23 12.52 13.59
CA LYS A 14 -18.55 11.91 13.82
C LYS A 14 -18.45 10.49 14.35
N ASP A 15 -17.40 9.75 13.96
CA ASP A 15 -17.18 8.37 14.36
C ASP A 15 -15.68 8.08 14.40
N SER A 16 -15.26 7.26 15.36
CA SER A 16 -13.86 6.85 15.56
C SER A 16 -13.84 5.37 15.88
N ARG A 17 -13.16 4.58 15.06
CA ARG A 17 -13.03 3.13 15.28
C ARG A 17 -11.60 2.69 15.03
N PRO A 18 -11.08 1.71 15.81
CA PRO A 18 -9.85 1.05 15.44
C PRO A 18 -10.02 0.32 14.10
N THR A 19 -8.95 0.17 13.36
CA THR A 19 -8.87 -0.76 12.23
C THR A 19 -8.91 -2.20 12.76
N GLU A 20 -9.25 -3.17 11.92
CA GLU A 20 -9.35 -4.59 12.31
C GLU A 20 -8.05 -5.12 12.91
N ASP A 21 -6.90 -4.65 12.39
CA ASP A 21 -5.57 -4.99 12.89
C ASP A 21 -5.14 -4.15 14.11
N SER A 22 -6.01 -3.25 14.59
CA SER A 22 -5.74 -2.31 15.70
C SER A 22 -4.50 -1.40 15.50
N ALA A 23 -3.94 -1.36 14.30
CA ALA A 23 -2.73 -0.58 13.99
C ALA A 23 -3.01 0.89 13.68
N ALA A 24 -4.30 1.26 13.51
CA ALA A 24 -4.72 2.61 13.21
C ALA A 24 -6.09 2.92 13.80
N ILE A 25 -6.39 4.21 13.95
CA ILE A 25 -7.73 4.70 14.27
C ILE A 25 -8.30 5.35 13.00
N ARG A 26 -9.39 4.79 12.49
CA ARG A 26 -10.18 5.36 11.41
C ARG A 26 -11.17 6.36 11.98
N ARG A 27 -11.16 7.60 11.47
CA ARG A 27 -12.09 8.64 11.88
C ARG A 27 -12.90 9.14 10.70
N ARG A 28 -14.22 9.08 10.82
CA ARG A 28 -15.15 9.73 9.89
C ARG A 28 -15.36 11.17 10.32
N ARG A 29 -15.12 12.11 9.42
CA ARG A 29 -15.22 13.56 9.66
C ARG A 29 -16.25 14.20 8.76
N VAL A 30 -16.78 15.32 9.23
CA VAL A 30 -17.63 16.23 8.46
C VAL A 30 -17.08 17.65 8.58
N CYS A 31 -17.06 18.37 7.48
CA CYS A 31 -16.79 19.81 7.49
C CYS A 31 -18.08 20.55 7.84
N LEU A 32 -18.04 21.42 8.83
CA LEU A 32 -19.23 22.21 9.23
C LEU A 32 -19.52 23.36 8.27
N SER A 33 -18.53 23.78 7.46
CA SER A 33 -18.71 24.86 6.49
C SER A 33 -19.33 24.39 5.18
N CYS A 34 -19.00 23.17 4.66
CA CYS A 34 -19.49 22.70 3.36
C CYS A 34 -20.17 21.33 3.41
N ASN A 35 -20.35 20.75 4.59
CA ASN A 35 -20.91 19.40 4.83
C ASN A 35 -20.19 18.24 4.11
N PHE A 36 -19.00 18.47 3.56
CA PHE A 36 -18.22 17.43 2.95
C PHE A 36 -17.79 16.41 3.99
N ARG A 37 -17.99 15.11 3.67
CA ARG A 37 -17.62 13.98 4.54
C ARG A 37 -16.35 13.36 4.03
N PHE A 38 -15.41 13.11 4.93
CA PHE A 38 -14.13 12.47 4.60
C PHE A 38 -13.65 11.60 5.74
N THR A 39 -12.76 10.69 5.41
CA THR A 39 -12.15 9.76 6.36
C THR A 39 -10.69 10.10 6.57
N THR A 40 -10.23 10.01 7.81
CA THR A 40 -8.82 10.14 8.17
C THR A 40 -8.38 8.94 8.97
N PHE A 41 -7.09 8.62 8.90
CA PHE A 41 -6.46 7.57 9.69
C PHE A 41 -5.38 8.19 10.58
N GLU A 42 -5.40 7.81 11.85
CA GLU A 42 -4.33 8.12 12.79
C GLU A 42 -3.53 6.85 13.05
N ARG A 43 -2.21 6.92 12.88
CA ARG A 43 -1.29 5.79 13.03
C ARG A 43 -0.10 6.20 13.88
N VAL A 44 0.50 5.22 14.54
CA VAL A 44 1.79 5.41 15.19
C VAL A 44 2.87 5.44 14.11
N GLN A 45 3.70 6.47 14.11
CA GLN A 45 4.92 6.52 13.32
C GLN A 45 6.10 6.26 14.26
N LEU A 46 6.70 5.08 14.13
CA LEU A 46 7.74 4.65 15.08
C LEU A 46 9.12 5.22 14.75
N ARG A 47 9.45 5.39 13.48
CA ARG A 47 10.76 5.90 13.02
C ARG A 47 10.62 6.67 11.72
N GLU A 48 11.56 7.57 11.47
CA GLU A 48 11.73 8.22 10.18
C GLU A 48 12.58 7.29 9.29
N LEU A 49 11.91 6.55 8.41
CA LEU A 49 12.55 5.64 7.47
C LEU A 49 13.01 6.43 6.22
N ILE A 50 14.26 6.28 5.84
CA ILE A 50 14.86 6.93 4.67
C ILE A 50 14.99 5.90 3.54
N VAL A 51 14.54 6.27 2.35
CA VAL A 51 14.65 5.44 1.14
C VAL A 51 15.85 5.86 0.32
N ILE A 52 16.75 4.91 0.07
CA ILE A 52 17.86 5.07 -0.86
C ILE A 52 17.37 4.69 -2.26
N LYS A 53 17.35 5.65 -3.17
CA LYS A 53 16.97 5.43 -4.57
C LYS A 53 18.12 4.78 -5.36
N ARG A 54 17.82 4.16 -6.51
CA ARG A 54 18.82 3.55 -7.42
C ARG A 54 19.97 4.51 -7.82
N ASN A 55 19.69 5.81 -7.84
CA ASN A 55 20.71 6.83 -8.11
C ASN A 55 21.45 7.32 -6.84
N GLY A 56 21.32 6.64 -5.71
CA GLY A 56 21.93 6.97 -4.42
C GLY A 56 21.26 8.11 -3.66
N ARG A 57 20.22 8.75 -4.20
CA ARG A 57 19.51 9.84 -3.51
C ARG A 57 18.69 9.32 -2.34
N ARG A 58 18.81 9.99 -1.18
CA ARG A 58 18.06 9.71 0.03
C ARG A 58 16.82 10.57 0.09
N VAL A 59 15.67 9.96 0.34
CA VAL A 59 14.37 10.64 0.49
C VAL A 59 13.59 10.01 1.65
N PRO A 60 12.79 10.76 2.39
CA PRO A 60 11.88 10.18 3.39
C PRO A 60 10.96 9.15 2.77
N PHE A 61 10.65 8.09 3.53
CA PHE A 61 9.66 7.11 3.14
C PHE A 61 8.26 7.75 3.11
N ASP A 62 7.53 7.54 2.03
CA ASP A 62 6.20 8.08 1.82
C ASP A 62 5.19 6.92 1.73
N ARG A 63 4.47 6.69 2.84
CA ARG A 63 3.43 5.64 2.93
C ARG A 63 2.29 5.87 1.93
N ASP A 64 1.90 7.12 1.70
CA ASP A 64 0.80 7.41 0.77
C ASP A 64 1.21 7.14 -0.68
N LYS A 65 2.48 7.29 -1.00
CA LYS A 65 3.04 6.88 -2.29
C LYS A 65 3.01 5.36 -2.44
N LEU A 66 3.38 4.62 -1.39
CA LEU A 66 3.29 3.16 -1.37
C LEU A 66 1.85 2.71 -1.56
N LEU A 67 0.91 3.26 -0.78
CA LEU A 67 -0.53 2.96 -0.89
C LEU A 67 -1.04 3.19 -2.31
N ARG A 68 -0.73 4.33 -2.92
CA ARG A 68 -1.12 4.62 -4.31
C ARG A 68 -0.56 3.60 -5.31
N SER A 69 0.68 3.17 -5.14
CA SER A 69 1.30 2.17 -6.02
C SER A 69 0.59 0.82 -5.94
N VAL A 70 0.23 0.38 -4.73
CA VAL A 70 -0.52 -0.85 -4.49
C VAL A 70 -1.95 -0.74 -5.04
N GLN A 71 -2.62 0.39 -4.83
CA GLN A 71 -3.96 0.65 -5.37
C GLN A 71 -4.00 0.63 -6.90
N ILE A 72 -2.96 1.15 -7.56
CA ILE A 72 -2.85 1.12 -9.03
C ILE A 72 -2.71 -0.33 -9.52
N ALA A 73 -1.88 -1.15 -8.87
CA ALA A 73 -1.71 -2.55 -9.22
C ALA A 73 -3.02 -3.34 -9.04
N LEU A 74 -3.76 -3.08 -7.96
CA LEU A 74 -5.03 -3.73 -7.61
C LEU A 74 -6.26 -3.10 -8.31
N ARG A 75 -6.08 -2.14 -9.20
CA ARG A 75 -7.20 -1.47 -9.89
C ARG A 75 -8.07 -2.46 -10.64
N LYS A 76 -9.39 -2.44 -10.39
CA LYS A 76 -10.41 -3.35 -10.95
C LYS A 76 -10.20 -4.82 -10.52
N ARG A 77 -9.51 -5.07 -9.41
CA ARG A 77 -9.46 -6.39 -8.79
C ARG A 77 -10.49 -6.46 -7.64
N PRO A 78 -11.03 -7.65 -7.34
CA PRO A 78 -12.04 -7.82 -6.28
C PRO A 78 -11.37 -7.83 -4.89
N VAL A 79 -10.69 -6.74 -4.55
CA VAL A 79 -10.01 -6.56 -3.26
C VAL A 79 -10.57 -5.31 -2.59
N GLU A 80 -11.11 -5.48 -1.40
CA GLU A 80 -11.72 -4.39 -0.64
C GLU A 80 -10.69 -3.34 -0.21
N PRO A 81 -11.06 -2.04 -0.22
CA PRO A 81 -10.16 -0.95 0.16
C PRO A 81 -9.56 -1.11 1.56
N GLU A 82 -10.33 -1.64 2.50
CA GLU A 82 -9.87 -1.93 3.86
C GLU A 82 -8.74 -2.96 3.88
N ARG A 83 -8.83 -4.00 3.05
CA ARG A 83 -7.78 -5.03 2.91
C ARG A 83 -6.49 -4.43 2.33
N ILE A 84 -6.61 -3.54 1.34
CA ILE A 84 -5.44 -2.83 0.77
C ILE A 84 -4.72 -2.01 1.85
N GLU A 85 -5.47 -1.29 2.68
CA GLU A 85 -4.90 -0.52 3.80
C GLU A 85 -4.20 -1.41 4.83
N GLN A 86 -4.77 -2.58 5.13
CA GLN A 86 -4.16 -3.56 6.04
C GLN A 86 -2.85 -4.10 5.48
N GLU A 87 -2.82 -4.49 4.20
CA GLU A 87 -1.61 -5.00 3.55
C GLU A 87 -0.51 -3.94 3.50
N VAL A 88 -0.84 -2.70 3.13
CA VAL A 88 0.13 -1.59 3.19
C VAL A 88 0.66 -1.38 4.61
N SER A 89 -0.18 -1.55 5.63
CA SER A 89 0.25 -1.44 7.03
C SER A 89 1.18 -2.60 7.45
N LYS A 90 0.96 -3.82 6.92
CA LYS A 90 1.86 -4.97 7.12
C LYS A 90 3.22 -4.71 6.47
N ILE A 91 3.23 -4.30 5.20
CA ILE A 91 4.46 -3.95 4.47
C ILE A 91 5.26 -2.90 5.24
N VAL A 92 4.63 -1.82 5.69
CA VAL A 92 5.32 -0.76 6.45
C VAL A 92 5.94 -1.31 7.74
N ARG A 93 5.20 -2.12 8.51
CA ARG A 93 5.71 -2.75 9.73
C ARG A 93 6.89 -3.68 9.47
N GLU A 94 6.83 -4.44 8.38
CA GLU A 94 7.92 -5.31 7.96
C GLU A 94 9.18 -4.51 7.63
N LEU A 95 9.06 -3.45 6.83
CA LEU A 95 10.16 -2.56 6.50
C LEU A 95 10.76 -1.89 7.75
N GLU A 96 9.93 -1.46 8.70
CA GLU A 96 10.36 -0.85 9.96
C GLU A 96 11.02 -1.88 10.91
N SER A 97 10.61 -3.16 10.84
CA SER A 97 11.14 -4.23 11.70
C SER A 97 12.56 -4.66 11.36
N GLN A 98 13.03 -4.35 10.15
CA GLN A 98 14.40 -4.64 9.72
C GLN A 98 15.47 -3.89 10.55
N GLY A 99 15.04 -2.94 11.36
CA GLY A 99 15.90 -2.28 12.37
C GLY A 99 16.83 -1.20 11.81
N GLU A 100 16.90 -1.04 10.52
CA GLU A 100 17.69 -0.01 9.84
C GLU A 100 16.85 1.26 9.61
N ASN A 101 17.48 2.43 9.72
CA ASN A 101 16.82 3.70 9.41
C ASN A 101 16.82 4.01 7.90
N GLU A 102 17.63 3.29 7.14
CA GLU A 102 17.79 3.45 5.70
C GLU A 102 17.44 2.13 5.01
N ILE A 103 16.61 2.20 3.96
CA ILE A 103 16.21 1.04 3.17
C ILE A 103 16.30 1.34 1.69
N SER A 104 16.75 0.38 0.89
CA SER A 104 16.81 0.56 -0.54
C SER A 104 15.42 0.51 -1.20
N SER A 105 15.26 1.21 -2.31
CA SER A 105 14.02 1.12 -3.09
C SER A 105 13.78 -0.27 -3.67
N GLU A 106 14.84 -1.06 -3.84
CA GLU A 106 14.79 -2.45 -4.28
C GLU A 106 14.10 -3.33 -3.23
N VAL A 107 14.52 -3.25 -1.97
CA VAL A 107 13.90 -4.01 -0.87
C VAL A 107 12.43 -3.67 -0.73
N ILE A 108 12.08 -2.37 -0.81
CA ILE A 108 10.66 -1.97 -0.75
C ILE A 108 9.86 -2.62 -1.89
N GLY A 109 10.40 -2.61 -3.11
CA GLY A 109 9.72 -3.19 -4.27
C GLY A 109 9.56 -4.71 -4.16
N GLU A 110 10.56 -5.41 -3.68
CA GLU A 110 10.52 -6.86 -3.43
C GLU A 110 9.48 -7.21 -2.37
N THR A 111 9.50 -6.53 -1.22
CA THR A 111 8.48 -6.72 -0.17
C THR A 111 7.06 -6.48 -0.71
N VAL A 112 6.85 -5.43 -1.50
CA VAL A 112 5.53 -5.18 -2.12
C VAL A 112 5.13 -6.31 -3.06
N MET A 113 6.06 -6.82 -3.86
CA MET A 113 5.78 -7.94 -4.79
C MET A 113 5.41 -9.21 -4.05
N GLU A 114 6.09 -9.55 -2.95
CA GLU A 114 5.77 -10.70 -2.10
C GLU A 114 4.33 -10.60 -1.56
N HIS A 115 3.96 -9.47 -0.99
CA HIS A 115 2.60 -9.25 -0.51
C HIS A 115 1.54 -9.28 -1.62
N LEU A 116 1.82 -8.69 -2.79
CA LEU A 116 0.88 -8.72 -3.92
C LEU A 116 0.69 -10.12 -4.48
N ARG A 117 1.72 -10.96 -4.47
CA ARG A 117 1.66 -12.37 -4.88
C ARG A 117 0.66 -13.17 -4.04
N GLU A 118 0.59 -12.92 -2.73
CA GLU A 118 -0.37 -13.57 -1.83
C GLU A 118 -1.81 -13.09 -2.04
N ILE A 119 -2.00 -11.89 -2.59
CA ILE A 119 -3.32 -11.27 -2.75
C ILE A 119 -3.92 -11.52 -4.11
N ASP A 120 -3.14 -11.28 -5.18
CA ASP A 120 -3.64 -11.28 -6.55
C ASP A 120 -2.50 -11.33 -7.58
N ASP A 121 -2.43 -12.41 -8.34
CA ASP A 121 -1.39 -12.65 -9.36
C ASP A 121 -1.34 -11.55 -10.44
N VAL A 122 -2.50 -11.01 -10.83
CA VAL A 122 -2.56 -9.95 -11.85
C VAL A 122 -1.99 -8.64 -11.30
N ALA A 123 -2.24 -8.34 -10.03
CA ALA A 123 -1.65 -7.17 -9.37
C ALA A 123 -0.13 -7.32 -9.21
N TYR A 124 0.34 -8.53 -8.88
CA TYR A 124 1.77 -8.85 -8.86
C TYR A 124 2.42 -8.54 -10.21
N VAL A 125 1.91 -9.10 -11.31
CA VAL A 125 2.48 -8.88 -12.65
C VAL A 125 2.46 -7.41 -13.07
N ARG A 126 1.37 -6.70 -12.78
CA ARG A 126 1.26 -5.25 -13.05
C ARG A 126 2.30 -4.45 -12.29
N PHE A 127 2.49 -4.72 -11.01
CA PHE A 127 3.48 -4.03 -10.19
C PHE A 127 4.89 -4.37 -10.67
N ALA A 128 5.19 -5.66 -10.88
CA ALA A 128 6.48 -6.14 -11.38
C ALA A 128 6.84 -5.49 -12.71
N SER A 129 5.90 -5.34 -13.64
CA SER A 129 6.13 -4.76 -14.96
C SER A 129 6.67 -3.32 -14.89
N VAL A 130 6.16 -2.53 -13.94
CA VAL A 130 6.61 -1.14 -13.71
C VAL A 130 7.90 -1.12 -12.88
N TYR A 131 7.94 -1.91 -11.81
CA TYR A 131 9.05 -1.92 -10.87
C TYR A 131 10.34 -2.46 -11.50
N ARG A 132 10.26 -3.60 -12.22
CA ARG A 132 11.38 -4.23 -12.95
C ARG A 132 11.60 -3.61 -14.33
N ASN A 133 10.75 -2.65 -14.75
CA ASN A 133 10.82 -1.96 -16.04
C ASN A 133 10.81 -2.92 -17.23
N PHE A 134 9.79 -3.78 -17.33
CA PHE A 134 9.64 -4.73 -18.43
C PHE A 134 9.67 -4.03 -19.79
N ARG A 135 10.36 -4.62 -20.75
CA ARG A 135 10.54 -4.09 -22.11
C ARG A 135 10.08 -5.05 -23.20
N GLU A 136 10.08 -6.35 -22.91
CA GLU A 136 9.82 -7.42 -23.85
C GLU A 136 8.78 -8.40 -23.31
N ALA A 137 8.15 -9.19 -24.19
CA ALA A 137 7.19 -10.22 -23.80
C ALA A 137 7.80 -11.27 -22.88
N LYS A 138 9.08 -11.57 -23.03
CA LYS A 138 9.81 -12.52 -22.18
C LYS A 138 9.84 -12.11 -20.70
N ASP A 139 9.84 -10.81 -20.41
CA ASP A 139 9.84 -10.31 -19.02
C ASP A 139 8.54 -10.72 -18.32
N PHE A 140 7.41 -10.71 -19.06
CA PHE A 140 6.13 -11.19 -18.54
C PHE A 140 6.09 -12.71 -18.39
N GLU A 141 6.64 -13.46 -19.34
CA GLU A 141 6.75 -14.93 -19.25
C GLU A 141 7.54 -15.36 -18.02
N GLN A 142 8.64 -14.68 -17.74
CA GLN A 142 9.45 -14.92 -16.55
C GLN A 142 8.66 -14.63 -15.26
N ALA A 143 7.97 -13.50 -15.16
CA ALA A 143 7.16 -13.16 -14.00
C ALA A 143 6.01 -14.16 -13.78
N LEU A 144 5.42 -14.69 -14.85
CA LEU A 144 4.39 -15.72 -14.77
C LEU A 144 4.97 -17.07 -14.33
N ALA A 145 6.17 -17.43 -14.79
CA ALA A 145 6.87 -18.66 -14.35
C ALA A 145 7.15 -18.60 -12.83
N GLU A 146 7.62 -17.45 -12.31
CA GLU A 146 7.86 -17.25 -10.88
C GLU A 146 6.59 -17.47 -10.03
N LEU A 147 5.41 -17.11 -10.56
CA LEU A 147 4.12 -17.36 -9.89
C LEU A 147 3.74 -18.85 -9.91
N SER A 148 4.13 -19.58 -10.96
CA SER A 148 3.76 -20.99 -11.13
C SER A 148 4.62 -21.93 -10.29
N ASP A 149 5.91 -21.62 -10.10
CA ASP A 149 6.85 -22.45 -9.37
C ASP A 149 6.62 -22.46 -7.85
N ASP A 150 6.00 -21.43 -7.30
CA ASP A 150 5.74 -21.28 -5.87
C ASP A 150 4.26 -21.52 -5.48
N ALA A 151 3.44 -22.10 -6.34
CA ALA A 151 2.02 -22.28 -6.08
C ALA A 151 1.75 -23.38 -5.01
N PRO A 152 1.48 -23.01 -3.73
CA PRO A 152 0.64 -23.83 -2.88
C PRO A 152 -0.82 -23.44 -3.14
N HIS A 153 -1.52 -24.30 -3.88
CA HIS A 153 -2.98 -24.48 -3.88
C HIS A 153 -3.88 -23.32 -3.41
N HIS A 154 -4.19 -22.37 -4.26
CA HIS A 154 -5.49 -21.70 -4.17
C HIS A 154 -6.50 -22.52 -4.96
N GLN A 155 -7.05 -23.55 -4.30
CA GLN A 155 -8.29 -24.20 -4.75
C GLN A 155 -9.45 -23.21 -4.60
N GLN A 156 -10.00 -22.85 -5.75
CA GLN A 156 -11.41 -22.66 -6.08
C GLN A 156 -12.31 -22.01 -5.02
N VAL A 157 -12.70 -20.76 -5.27
CA VAL A 157 -14.13 -20.40 -5.13
C VAL A 157 -14.61 -19.82 -6.47
N ARG A 158 -15.02 -20.75 -7.35
CA ARG A 158 -16.00 -20.45 -8.40
C ARG A 158 -17.37 -20.78 -7.80
N LYS A 159 -18.16 -19.78 -7.50
CA LYS A 159 -19.62 -19.80 -7.61
C LYS A 159 -20.14 -18.39 -7.79
#